data_6c148cbe46b4723bbf3b911f00787859
#
_entry.id   6c148cbe46b4723bbf3b911f00787859
#
_cell.length_a   1.000
_cell.length_b   1.000
_cell.length_c   1.000
_cell.angle_alpha   90.00
_cell.angle_beta   90.00
_cell.angle_gamma   90.00
#
_symmetry.space_group_name_H-M   'P 1'
#
loop_
_entity.id
_entity.type
_entity.pdbx_description
1 polymer ?
#
loop_
_entity_poly.entity_id
_entity_poly.type
_entity_poly.pdbx_seq_one_letter_code
_entity_poly.pdbx_strand_id
1 'polypeptide(L)'
;MREILFKAKRIDNSEWVEGCYTECNGKTFIGINISIYGDIFEVFCAPVIKWFEVNPETLCRFTGLYDKNGKRIWENDILMAHLDESYPEDVTYETIEWGFAGWVTHEANSVDRQYLDEFDMEHFEVVGNIFDNPELL
;
A
#
# COMPACT_ATOMS: atom_id res chain seq x y z
N MET A 1 2.54 18.22 3.01
CA MET A 1 3.72 17.35 3.14
C MET A 1 3.34 15.92 2.75
N ARG A 2 4.18 15.30 1.96
CA ARG A 2 3.91 13.93 1.49
C ARG A 2 4.17 12.93 2.62
N GLU A 3 3.20 12.07 2.88
CA GLU A 3 3.33 11.03 3.89
C GLU A 3 4.16 9.87 3.33
N ILE A 4 5.19 9.47 4.05
CA ILE A 4 6.06 8.36 3.67
C ILE A 4 5.76 7.20 4.60
N LEU A 5 5.06 6.18 4.07
CA LEU A 5 4.68 4.99 4.81
C LEU A 5 5.02 3.74 4.03
N PHE A 6 5.25 2.68 4.78
CA PHE A 6 5.45 1.33 4.26
C PHE A 6 4.54 0.36 4.99
N LYS A 7 4.22 -0.75 4.36
CA LYS A 7 3.60 -1.89 5.03
C LYS A 7 4.23 -3.18 4.54
N ALA A 8 4.18 -4.19 5.38
CA ALA A 8 4.63 -5.53 5.06
C ALA A 8 3.98 -6.54 5.98
N LYS A 9 4.05 -7.81 5.63
CA LYS A 9 3.55 -8.88 6.49
C LYS A 9 4.58 -9.27 7.52
N ARG A 10 4.17 -9.38 8.77
CA ARG A 10 5.02 -9.86 9.86
C ARG A 10 5.42 -11.31 9.63
N ILE A 11 6.66 -11.63 9.97
CA ILE A 11 7.16 -13.00 9.83
C ILE A 11 6.45 -13.96 10.79
N ASP A 12 6.09 -13.49 12.01
CA ASP A 12 5.54 -14.33 13.06
C ASP A 12 4.07 -14.73 12.86
N ASN A 13 3.25 -13.88 12.25
CA ASN A 13 1.81 -14.15 12.14
C ASN A 13 1.20 -13.83 10.79
N SER A 14 2.01 -13.36 9.83
CA SER A 14 1.56 -12.97 8.48
C SER A 14 0.53 -11.83 8.44
N GLU A 15 0.39 -11.09 9.53
CA GLU A 15 -0.48 -9.92 9.56
C GLU A 15 0.25 -8.70 9.00
N TRP A 16 -0.51 -7.83 8.32
CA TRP A 16 0.02 -6.58 7.81
C TRP A 16 0.33 -5.61 8.95
N VAL A 17 1.46 -4.92 8.83
CA VAL A 17 1.85 -3.85 9.74
C VAL A 17 2.29 -2.65 8.91
N GLU A 18 1.85 -1.47 9.31
CA GLU A 18 2.14 -0.20 8.62
C GLU A 18 3.02 0.68 9.50
N GLY A 19 3.99 1.34 8.90
CA GLY A 19 4.87 2.26 9.62
C GLY A 19 6.10 2.64 8.84
N CYS A 20 7.16 3.00 9.56
CA CYS A 20 8.44 3.30 8.94
C CYS A 20 9.23 2.01 8.71
N TYR A 21 10.14 2.08 7.77
CA TYR A 21 10.90 0.91 7.30
C TYR A 21 12.37 1.05 7.63
N THR A 22 13.00 -0.05 8.00
CA THR A 22 14.45 -0.12 8.10
C THR A 22 14.96 -1.53 7.80
N GLU A 23 16.23 -1.61 7.44
CA GLU A 23 16.95 -2.87 7.30
C GLU A 23 18.11 -2.89 8.29
N CYS A 24 18.31 -4.04 8.90
CA CYS A 24 19.38 -4.25 9.86
C CYS A 24 19.83 -5.71 9.82
N ASN A 25 21.14 -5.94 9.60
CA ASN A 25 21.72 -7.29 9.55
C ASN A 25 21.02 -8.24 8.57
N GLY A 26 20.62 -7.71 7.41
CA GLY A 26 19.96 -8.51 6.38
C GLY A 26 18.49 -8.79 6.65
N LYS A 27 17.92 -8.20 7.69
CA LYS A 27 16.51 -8.34 8.03
C LYS A 27 15.77 -7.04 7.81
N THR A 28 14.48 -7.14 7.48
CA THR A 28 13.61 -6.01 7.22
C THR A 28 12.62 -5.82 8.37
N PHE A 29 12.44 -4.58 8.80
CA PHE A 29 11.58 -4.24 9.94
C PHE A 29 10.63 -3.10 9.59
N ILE A 30 9.42 -3.17 10.14
CA ILE A 30 8.46 -2.05 10.16
C ILE A 30 8.32 -1.57 11.60
N GLY A 31 8.47 -0.27 11.80
CA GLY A 31 8.38 0.36 13.11
C GLY A 31 7.08 1.13 13.27
N ILE A 32 6.43 0.91 14.40
CA ILE A 32 5.19 1.58 14.78
C ILE A 32 5.47 2.47 15.98
N ASN A 33 5.01 3.72 15.91
CA ASN A 33 5.10 4.62 17.05
C ASN A 33 4.00 4.26 18.06
N ILE A 34 4.41 3.81 19.24
CA ILE A 34 3.49 3.43 20.32
C ILE A 34 3.46 4.42 21.47
N SER A 35 4.11 5.58 21.35
CA SER A 35 4.19 6.60 22.39
C SER A 35 2.93 7.45 22.53
N ILE A 36 1.81 6.98 22.05
CA ILE A 36 0.55 7.73 21.95
C ILE A 36 -0.20 7.90 23.26
N TYR A 37 0.25 7.26 24.34
CA TYR A 37 -0.49 7.25 25.61
C TYR A 37 0.02 8.24 26.64
N GLY A 38 0.82 9.20 26.21
CA GLY A 38 1.57 9.98 27.15
C GLY A 38 1.21 11.44 27.25
N ASP A 39 -0.06 11.81 27.34
CA ASP A 39 -0.44 13.21 27.50
C ASP A 39 0.30 13.91 28.62
N ILE A 40 0.56 13.19 29.69
CA ILE A 40 1.30 13.69 30.85
C ILE A 40 2.81 13.61 30.60
N PHE A 41 3.25 12.71 29.72
CA PHE A 41 4.65 12.41 29.49
C PHE A 41 5.18 12.96 28.16
N GLU A 42 4.36 13.60 27.35
CA GLU A 42 4.75 14.14 26.06
C GLU A 42 5.99 15.04 26.12
N VAL A 43 6.14 15.76 27.21
CA VAL A 43 7.26 16.69 27.41
C VAL A 43 8.56 15.94 27.71
N PHE A 44 8.48 14.72 28.23
CA PHE A 44 9.62 13.99 28.77
C PHE A 44 9.96 12.71 28.01
N CYS A 45 9.07 12.24 27.16
CA CYS A 45 9.27 10.97 26.48
C CYS A 45 9.64 11.17 25.02
N ALA A 46 10.74 10.59 24.61
CA ALA A 46 11.03 10.42 23.20
C ALA A 46 10.00 9.47 22.58
N PRO A 47 9.69 9.59 21.28
CA PRO A 47 8.82 8.63 20.63
C PRO A 47 9.34 7.21 20.81
N VAL A 48 8.45 6.31 21.22
CA VAL A 48 8.78 4.89 21.35
C VAL A 48 8.32 4.17 20.09
N ILE A 49 9.26 3.52 19.43
CA ILE A 49 8.99 2.77 18.21
C ILE A 49 9.14 1.29 18.53
N LYS A 50 8.09 0.53 18.23
CA LYS A 50 8.13 -0.93 18.30
C LYS A 50 8.38 -1.47 16.90
N TRP A 51 9.43 -2.29 16.77
CA TRP A 51 9.84 -2.87 15.50
C TRP A 51 9.34 -4.30 15.36
N PHE A 52 8.82 -4.61 14.19
CA PHE A 52 8.37 -5.95 13.82
C PHE A 52 9.20 -6.43 12.63
N GLU A 53 9.77 -7.61 12.76
CA GLU A 53 10.43 -8.22 11.61
C GLU A 53 9.36 -8.64 10.60
N VAL A 54 9.58 -8.31 9.32
CA VAL A 54 8.62 -8.52 8.25
C VAL A 54 9.25 -9.28 7.08
N ASN A 55 8.40 -9.89 6.27
CA ASN A 55 8.83 -10.53 5.04
C ASN A 55 9.14 -9.44 4.00
N PRO A 56 10.42 -9.32 3.56
CA PRO A 56 10.81 -8.27 2.62
C PRO A 56 10.11 -8.36 1.26
N GLU A 57 9.68 -9.55 0.86
CA GLU A 57 8.95 -9.73 -0.41
C GLU A 57 7.57 -9.10 -0.39
N THR A 58 7.02 -8.83 0.80
CA THR A 58 5.72 -8.19 0.96
C THR A 58 5.80 -6.70 1.24
N LEU A 59 7.00 -6.13 1.22
CA LEU A 59 7.20 -4.70 1.49
C LEU A 59 6.58 -3.86 0.40
N CYS A 60 5.64 -3.00 0.78
CA CYS A 60 4.92 -2.11 -0.12
C CYS A 60 5.04 -0.67 0.35
N ARG A 61 5.22 0.25 -0.58
CA ARG A 61 5.21 1.68 -0.29
C ARG A 61 3.80 2.23 -0.45
N PHE A 62 3.45 3.19 0.40
CA PHE A 62 2.25 3.97 0.19
C PHE A 62 2.47 4.89 -1.02
N THR A 63 1.54 4.86 -1.97
CA THR A 63 1.64 5.65 -3.20
C THR A 63 1.44 7.15 -2.99
N GLY A 64 0.85 7.54 -1.85
CA GLY A 64 0.42 8.92 -1.61
C GLY A 64 -0.97 9.20 -2.17
N LEU A 65 -1.61 8.21 -2.77
CA LEU A 65 -2.90 8.34 -3.43
C LEU A 65 -3.98 7.57 -2.67
N TYR A 66 -5.21 8.00 -2.83
CA TYR A 66 -6.38 7.36 -2.22
C TYR A 66 -7.36 6.95 -3.33
N ASP A 67 -8.08 5.86 -3.10
CA ASP A 67 -9.10 5.41 -4.04
C ASP A 67 -10.38 6.27 -3.93
N LYS A 68 -11.40 5.95 -4.74
CA LYS A 68 -12.66 6.70 -4.74
C LYS A 68 -13.38 6.69 -3.39
N ASN A 69 -13.06 5.74 -2.51
CA ASN A 69 -13.65 5.62 -1.18
C ASN A 69 -12.76 6.19 -0.07
N GLY A 70 -11.67 6.86 -0.42
CA GLY A 70 -10.72 7.41 0.53
C GLY A 70 -9.77 6.39 1.16
N LYS A 71 -9.70 5.18 0.61
CA LYS A 71 -8.78 4.15 1.07
C LYS A 71 -7.40 4.36 0.47
N ARG A 72 -6.36 4.21 1.29
CA ARG A 72 -4.98 4.31 0.82
C ARG A 72 -4.69 3.28 -0.27
N ILE A 73 -3.95 3.73 -1.29
CA ILE A 73 -3.47 2.84 -2.35
C ILE A 73 -2.00 2.54 -2.10
N TRP A 74 -1.70 1.25 -1.99
CA TRP A 74 -0.36 0.74 -1.75
C TRP A 74 0.21 0.10 -3.01
N GLU A 75 1.51 0.12 -3.13
CA GLU A 75 2.22 -0.69 -4.13
C GLU A 75 1.71 -2.14 -4.07
N ASN A 76 1.47 -2.76 -5.22
CA ASN A 76 0.94 -4.12 -5.36
C ASN A 76 -0.54 -4.29 -4.97
N ASP A 77 -1.27 -3.21 -4.73
CA ASP A 77 -2.72 -3.28 -4.60
C ASP A 77 -3.36 -3.65 -5.93
N ILE A 78 -4.51 -4.29 -5.85
CA ILE A 78 -5.36 -4.58 -7.00
C ILE A 78 -6.47 -3.55 -7.03
N LEU A 79 -6.54 -2.82 -8.13
CA LEU A 79 -7.53 -1.78 -8.35
C LEU A 79 -8.58 -2.27 -9.35
N MET A 80 -9.84 -2.03 -9.03
CA MET A 80 -10.96 -2.34 -9.91
C MET A 80 -11.50 -1.05 -10.50
N ALA A 81 -11.72 -1.03 -11.81
CA ALA A 81 -12.37 0.08 -12.51
C ALA A 81 -13.49 -0.44 -13.37
N HIS A 82 -14.54 0.35 -13.48
CA HIS A 82 -15.62 0.10 -14.43
C HIS A 82 -15.29 0.81 -15.74
N LEU A 83 -15.31 0.05 -16.84
CA LEU A 83 -15.06 0.61 -18.17
C LEU A 83 -16.22 1.50 -18.63
N ASP A 84 -17.44 1.11 -18.25
CA ASP A 84 -18.66 1.84 -18.56
C ASP A 84 -19.65 1.63 -17.42
N GLU A 85 -20.10 2.72 -16.79
CA GLU A 85 -21.04 2.66 -15.68
C GLU A 85 -22.40 2.06 -16.07
N SER A 86 -22.72 2.08 -17.38
CA SER A 86 -23.94 1.47 -17.89
C SER A 86 -23.89 -0.06 -17.87
N TYR A 87 -22.70 -0.63 -17.74
CA TYR A 87 -22.49 -2.09 -17.71
C TYR A 87 -21.69 -2.45 -16.46
N PRO A 88 -22.36 -2.70 -15.33
CA PRO A 88 -21.69 -2.97 -14.05
C PRO A 88 -20.76 -4.18 -14.06
N GLU A 89 -20.97 -5.12 -14.98
CA GLU A 89 -20.12 -6.29 -15.15
C GLU A 89 -18.83 -6.02 -15.93
N ASP A 90 -18.75 -4.89 -16.63
CA ASP A 90 -17.56 -4.51 -17.40
C ASP A 90 -16.53 -3.85 -16.48
N VAL A 91 -15.80 -4.69 -15.76
CA VAL A 91 -14.76 -4.23 -14.84
C VAL A 91 -13.40 -4.70 -15.31
N THR A 92 -12.38 -3.89 -15.01
CA THR A 92 -10.98 -4.29 -15.16
C THR A 92 -10.33 -4.38 -13.80
N TYR A 93 -9.36 -5.28 -13.68
CA TYR A 93 -8.51 -5.42 -12.50
C TYR A 93 -7.09 -5.08 -12.90
N GLU A 94 -6.50 -4.10 -12.21
CA GLU A 94 -5.16 -3.61 -12.50
C GLU A 94 -4.32 -3.63 -11.24
N THR A 95 -3.04 -3.93 -11.40
CA THR A 95 -2.07 -3.83 -10.30
C THR A 95 -1.29 -2.53 -10.42
N ILE A 96 -0.84 -2.00 -9.27
CA ILE A 96 -0.04 -0.79 -9.22
C ILE A 96 1.39 -1.11 -8.84
N GLU A 97 2.35 -0.54 -9.58
CA GLU A 97 3.77 -0.70 -9.32
C GLU A 97 4.52 0.61 -9.60
N TRP A 98 5.73 0.71 -9.09
CA TRP A 98 6.60 1.85 -9.38
C TRP A 98 7.20 1.69 -10.76
N GLY A 99 6.88 2.62 -11.67
CA GLY A 99 7.44 2.66 -13.00
C GLY A 99 8.67 3.55 -13.11
N PHE A 100 9.08 3.81 -14.34
CA PHE A 100 10.28 4.62 -14.61
C PHE A 100 10.19 6.03 -14.05
N ALA A 101 9.02 6.65 -14.12
CA ALA A 101 8.84 8.05 -13.73
C ALA A 101 7.64 8.26 -12.80
N GLY A 102 7.12 7.23 -12.18
CA GLY A 102 5.97 7.35 -11.28
C GLY A 102 5.22 6.04 -11.12
N TRP A 103 4.10 6.11 -10.40
CA TRP A 103 3.23 4.96 -10.21
C TRP A 103 2.48 4.64 -11.50
N VAL A 104 2.50 3.37 -11.87
CA VAL A 104 1.83 2.88 -13.08
C VAL A 104 0.90 1.73 -12.75
N THR A 105 -0.17 1.58 -13.54
CA THR A 105 -1.06 0.43 -13.46
C THR A 105 -1.00 -0.37 -14.74
N HIS A 106 -1.30 -1.65 -14.63
CA HIS A 106 -1.47 -2.53 -15.77
C HIS A 106 -2.41 -3.68 -15.44
N GLU A 107 -3.10 -4.17 -16.45
CA GLU A 107 -3.89 -5.40 -16.32
C GLU A 107 -2.96 -6.61 -16.29
N ALA A 108 -3.43 -7.69 -15.67
CA ALA A 108 -2.72 -8.96 -15.69
C ALA A 108 -2.49 -9.41 -17.14
N ASN A 109 -1.29 -9.90 -17.41
CA ASN A 109 -0.88 -10.38 -18.75
C ASN A 109 -0.81 -9.29 -19.82
N SER A 110 -0.94 -8.03 -19.45
CA SER A 110 -0.75 -6.90 -20.38
C SER A 110 0.64 -6.31 -20.22
N VAL A 111 1.22 -5.87 -21.33
CA VAL A 111 2.49 -5.13 -21.32
C VAL A 111 2.26 -3.62 -21.26
N ASP A 112 1.03 -3.18 -21.47
CA ASP A 112 0.69 -1.77 -21.45
C ASP A 112 0.69 -1.24 -20.00
N ARG A 113 1.31 -0.08 -19.84
CA ARG A 113 1.43 0.60 -18.55
C ARG A 113 0.84 1.99 -18.67
N GLN A 114 0.05 2.40 -17.66
CA GLN A 114 -0.51 3.74 -17.61
C GLN A 114 -0.10 4.42 -16.32
N TYR A 115 0.38 5.66 -16.43
CA TYR A 115 0.66 6.45 -15.24
C TYR A 115 -0.63 6.88 -14.57
N LEU A 116 -0.66 6.78 -13.23
CA LEU A 116 -1.80 7.23 -12.45
C LEU A 116 -1.78 8.73 -12.27
N ASP A 117 -2.95 9.36 -12.39
CA ASP A 117 -3.17 10.75 -12.05
C ASP A 117 -4.39 10.87 -11.13
N GLU A 118 -4.67 12.09 -10.65
CA GLU A 118 -5.78 12.33 -9.73
C GLU A 118 -7.14 12.00 -10.34
N PHE A 119 -7.29 12.18 -11.63
CA PHE A 119 -8.54 11.85 -12.33
C PHE A 119 -8.82 10.35 -12.30
N ASP A 120 -7.77 9.54 -12.48
CA ASP A 120 -7.91 8.08 -12.46
C ASP A 120 -8.36 7.60 -11.08
N MET A 121 -7.94 8.27 -10.01
CA MET A 121 -8.29 7.88 -8.64
C MET A 121 -9.78 7.93 -8.35
N GLU A 122 -10.53 8.77 -9.05
CA GLU A 122 -11.98 8.86 -8.88
C GLU A 122 -12.72 7.64 -9.43
N HIS A 123 -12.05 6.83 -10.25
CA HIS A 123 -12.63 5.68 -10.92
C HIS A 123 -12.15 4.33 -10.36
N PHE A 124 -11.09 4.33 -9.56
CA PHE A 124 -10.51 3.10 -9.03
C PHE A 124 -10.97 2.82 -7.61
N GLU A 125 -11.15 1.53 -7.33
CA GLU A 125 -11.44 1.02 -5.99
C GLU A 125 -10.43 -0.08 -5.65
N VAL A 126 -9.80 0.02 -4.47
CA VAL A 126 -8.91 -1.04 -3.98
C VAL A 126 -9.77 -2.22 -3.55
N VAL A 127 -9.57 -3.37 -4.17
CA VAL A 127 -10.33 -4.60 -3.89
C VAL A 127 -9.46 -5.71 -3.29
N GLY A 128 -8.17 -5.51 -3.21
CA GLY A 128 -7.25 -6.49 -2.64
C GLY A 128 -5.81 -6.14 -2.97
N ASN A 129 -4.96 -7.15 -2.89
CA ASN A 129 -3.54 -7.01 -3.26
C ASN A 129 -3.04 -8.34 -3.83
N ILE A 130 -1.87 -8.30 -4.47
CA ILE A 130 -1.33 -9.49 -5.15
C ILE A 130 -0.98 -10.63 -4.21
N PHE A 131 -0.75 -10.35 -2.93
CA PHE A 131 -0.35 -11.37 -1.94
C PHE A 131 -1.54 -12.11 -1.36
N ASP A 132 -2.61 -11.36 -1.06
CA ASP A 132 -3.81 -11.93 -0.40
C ASP A 132 -4.87 -12.36 -1.40
N ASN A 133 -4.91 -11.75 -2.58
CA ASN A 133 -6.00 -11.92 -3.54
C ASN A 133 -5.50 -12.22 -4.97
N PRO A 134 -4.54 -13.14 -5.16
CA PRO A 134 -4.03 -13.44 -6.50
C PRO A 134 -5.10 -14.01 -7.44
N GLU A 135 -6.17 -14.54 -6.89
CA GLU A 135 -7.30 -15.09 -7.68
C GLU A 135 -8.05 -14.02 -8.47
N LEU A 136 -7.89 -12.75 -8.13
CA LEU A 136 -8.53 -11.65 -8.88
C LEU A 136 -7.82 -11.33 -10.20
N LEU A 137 -6.62 -11.84 -10.39
CA LEU A 137 -5.80 -11.53 -11.57
C LEU A 137 -5.88 -12.60 -12.65
#